data_5132b7f408dab9a13b311a624d66c7a7
#
_entry.id   5132b7f408dab9a13b311a624d66c7a7
#
_cell.length_a   1.000
_cell.length_b   1.000
_cell.length_c   1.000
_cell.angle_alpha   90.00
_cell.angle_beta   90.00
_cell.angle_gamma   90.00
#
_symmetry.space_group_name_H-M   'P 1'
#
loop_
_entity.id
_entity.type
_entity.pdbx_description
1 polymer ?
#
loop_
_entity_poly.entity_id
_entity_poly.type
_entity_poly.pdbx_seq_one_letter_code
_entity_poly.pdbx_strand_id
1 'polypeptide(L)'
;LAKLHGKYYQSAALQGELSYLNTWSDFFTITANEAGFGPQADIGFREAKEVIPANLFKKADQIWPATLASVNAHKSLPHTVVHSDVHLKNWYITANKHMGLSDWQCMCVGHWGRDLAYVLSTSLAIGDRRAWEKDLIQYYLKELKANGGPDTPFGDAWNYYRQNLFGALAWWTPVLSPNPD
;
A
#
# COMPACT_ATOMS: atom_id res chain seq x y z
N LEU A 1 11.91 -3.05 2.69
CA LEU A 1 10.61 -3.09 3.38
C LEU A 1 10.57 -4.19 4.45
N ALA A 2 10.84 -5.45 4.12
CA ALA A 2 10.73 -6.59 5.06
C ALA A 2 11.48 -6.38 6.39
N LYS A 3 12.68 -5.77 6.35
CA LYS A 3 13.44 -5.41 7.57
C LYS A 3 12.71 -4.38 8.45
N LEU A 4 12.12 -3.35 7.83
CA LEU A 4 11.32 -2.35 8.54
C LEU A 4 10.10 -3.01 9.19
N HIS A 5 9.34 -3.73 8.38
CA HIS A 5 8.09 -4.34 8.82
C HIS A 5 8.33 -5.41 9.90
N GLY A 6 9.36 -6.25 9.73
CA GLY A 6 9.70 -7.27 10.72
C GLY A 6 10.14 -6.69 12.06
N LYS A 7 11.01 -5.67 12.02
CA LYS A 7 11.51 -5.00 13.23
C LYS A 7 10.38 -4.46 14.12
N TYR A 8 9.36 -3.87 13.51
CA TYR A 8 8.28 -3.21 14.23
C TYR A 8 6.98 -4.04 14.31
N TYR A 9 6.98 -5.27 13.80
CA TYR A 9 5.80 -6.13 13.83
C TYR A 9 5.33 -6.39 15.26
N GLN A 10 4.13 -5.89 15.58
CA GLN A 10 3.53 -5.97 16.93
C GLN A 10 4.48 -5.55 18.07
N SER A 11 5.42 -4.67 17.75
CA SER A 11 6.43 -4.20 18.69
C SER A 11 5.83 -3.29 19.77
N ALA A 12 6.37 -3.37 20.99
CA ALA A 12 6.04 -2.44 22.07
C ALA A 12 6.29 -0.97 21.71
N ALA A 13 7.21 -0.70 20.79
CA ALA A 13 7.45 0.65 20.29
C ALA A 13 6.21 1.31 19.68
N LEU A 14 5.28 0.53 19.08
CA LEU A 14 4.02 1.04 18.51
C LEU A 14 3.09 1.63 19.59
N GLN A 15 3.19 1.17 20.83
CA GLN A 15 2.43 1.67 21.97
C GLN A 15 3.24 2.66 22.82
N GLY A 16 4.55 2.77 22.58
CA GLY A 16 5.50 3.64 23.28
C GLY A 16 5.95 4.83 22.43
N GLU A 17 7.19 4.80 22.00
CA GLU A 17 7.84 5.91 21.28
C GLU A 17 7.22 6.28 19.93
N LEU A 18 6.48 5.35 19.31
CA LEU A 18 5.79 5.54 18.02
C LEU A 18 4.28 5.70 18.16
N SER A 19 3.75 5.83 19.38
CA SER A 19 2.29 5.95 19.64
C SER A 19 1.66 7.22 19.05
N TYR A 20 2.45 8.19 18.63
CA TYR A 20 1.99 9.40 17.93
C TYR A 20 1.62 9.17 16.46
N LEU A 21 1.99 8.03 15.89
CA LEU A 21 1.65 7.71 14.51
C LEU A 21 0.19 7.31 14.39
N ASN A 22 -0.49 7.87 13.40
CA ASN A 22 -1.84 7.43 13.02
C ASN A 22 -1.83 5.98 12.55
N THR A 23 -2.96 5.30 12.70
CA THR A 23 -3.16 4.03 11.97
C THR A 23 -3.37 4.33 10.48
N TRP A 24 -3.08 3.35 9.61
CA TRP A 24 -3.36 3.48 8.18
C TRP A 24 -4.83 3.82 7.90
N SER A 25 -5.75 3.19 8.64
CA SER A 25 -7.19 3.44 8.48
C SER A 25 -7.57 4.87 8.84
N ASP A 26 -7.00 5.41 9.90
CA ASP A 26 -7.28 6.79 10.32
C ASP A 26 -6.61 7.78 9.37
N PHE A 27 -5.34 7.56 9.01
CA PHE A 27 -4.61 8.39 8.05
C PHE A 27 -5.36 8.47 6.70
N PHE A 28 -5.79 7.33 6.16
CA PHE A 28 -6.56 7.30 4.93
C PHE A 28 -7.88 8.04 5.05
N THR A 29 -8.61 7.83 6.16
CA THR A 29 -9.92 8.46 6.40
C THR A 29 -9.80 9.98 6.50
N ILE A 30 -8.79 10.47 7.23
CA ILE A 30 -8.50 11.90 7.33
C ILE A 30 -8.20 12.48 5.94
N THR A 31 -7.27 11.86 5.21
CA THR A 31 -6.90 12.32 3.85
C THR A 31 -8.10 12.29 2.89
N ALA A 32 -8.93 11.24 2.95
CA ALA A 32 -10.11 11.12 2.09
C ALA A 32 -11.14 12.19 2.35
N ASN A 33 -11.35 12.57 3.62
CA ASN A 33 -12.36 13.54 4.02
C ASN A 33 -11.88 15.00 3.82
N GLU A 34 -10.65 15.30 4.23
CA GLU A 34 -10.14 16.68 4.26
C GLU A 34 -9.64 17.16 2.88
N ALA A 35 -9.06 16.27 2.09
CA ALA A 35 -8.52 16.60 0.77
C ALA A 35 -9.50 16.30 -0.39
N GLY A 36 -10.75 15.89 -0.12
CA GLY A 36 -11.70 15.50 -1.17
C GLY A 36 -11.25 14.29 -1.99
N PHE A 37 -10.38 13.47 -1.43
CA PHE A 37 -9.69 12.38 -2.10
C PHE A 37 -10.64 11.34 -2.72
N GLY A 38 -11.77 11.05 -2.06
CA GLY A 38 -12.73 10.07 -2.54
C GLY A 38 -13.38 10.44 -3.87
N PRO A 39 -14.00 11.62 -4.00
CA PRO A 39 -14.53 12.11 -5.28
C PRO A 39 -13.46 12.18 -6.37
N GLN A 40 -12.25 12.67 -6.05
CA GLN A 40 -11.14 12.76 -7.00
C GLN A 40 -10.67 11.37 -7.47
N ALA A 41 -10.66 10.36 -6.59
CA ALA A 41 -10.31 9.00 -6.96
C ALA A 41 -11.33 8.38 -7.94
N ASP A 42 -12.63 8.63 -7.75
CA ASP A 42 -13.66 8.17 -8.69
C ASP A 42 -13.56 8.87 -10.04
N ILE A 43 -13.40 10.20 -10.04
CA ILE A 43 -13.21 10.97 -11.27
C ILE A 43 -11.97 10.46 -12.03
N GLY A 44 -10.82 10.40 -11.39
CA GLY A 44 -9.58 9.93 -12.03
C GLY A 44 -9.64 8.49 -12.51
N PHE A 45 -10.36 7.60 -11.81
CA PHE A 45 -10.61 6.25 -12.30
C PHE A 45 -11.41 6.26 -13.60
N ARG A 46 -12.43 7.10 -13.71
CA ARG A 46 -13.27 7.22 -14.91
C ARG A 46 -12.53 7.87 -16.08
N GLU A 47 -11.70 8.87 -15.82
CA GLU A 47 -10.83 9.50 -16.82
C GLU A 47 -9.79 8.53 -17.40
N ALA A 48 -9.35 7.57 -16.60
CA ALA A 48 -8.41 6.53 -17.03
C ALA A 48 -9.05 5.39 -17.88
N LYS A 49 -10.27 5.54 -18.36
CA LYS A 49 -11.06 4.51 -19.06
C LYS A 49 -10.29 3.76 -20.15
N GLU A 50 -9.47 4.46 -20.91
CA GLU A 50 -8.74 3.87 -22.06
C GLU A 50 -7.66 2.87 -21.62
N VAL A 51 -7.13 3.01 -20.40
CA VAL A 51 -6.06 2.13 -19.88
C VAL A 51 -6.58 1.11 -18.86
N ILE A 52 -7.82 1.26 -18.39
CA ILE A 52 -8.45 0.32 -17.46
C ILE A 52 -9.13 -0.82 -18.22
N PRO A 53 -8.85 -2.09 -17.88
CA PRO A 53 -9.55 -3.21 -18.50
C PRO A 53 -11.08 -3.06 -18.43
N ALA A 54 -11.78 -3.28 -19.55
CA ALA A 54 -13.21 -3.04 -19.66
C ALA A 54 -14.07 -3.79 -18.62
N ASN A 55 -13.64 -5.00 -18.22
CA ASN A 55 -14.31 -5.78 -17.18
C ASN A 55 -14.18 -5.14 -15.77
N LEU A 56 -13.10 -4.43 -15.50
CA LEU A 56 -12.92 -3.67 -14.27
C LEU A 56 -13.66 -2.34 -14.35
N PHE A 57 -13.59 -1.64 -15.48
CA PHE A 57 -14.27 -0.36 -15.67
C PHE A 57 -15.79 -0.46 -15.49
N LYS A 58 -16.41 -1.57 -15.92
CA LYS A 58 -17.85 -1.87 -15.67
C LYS A 58 -18.23 -1.90 -14.18
N LYS A 59 -17.25 -2.00 -13.28
CA LYS A 59 -17.41 -2.03 -11.83
C LYS A 59 -16.99 -0.73 -11.15
N ALA A 60 -16.88 0.37 -11.90
CA ALA A 60 -16.39 1.65 -11.38
C ALA A 60 -17.10 2.04 -10.07
N ASP A 61 -18.43 1.95 -10.02
CA ASP A 61 -19.21 2.31 -8.82
C ASP A 61 -18.92 1.42 -7.59
N GLN A 62 -18.25 0.28 -7.77
CA GLN A 62 -17.87 -0.64 -6.69
C GLN A 62 -16.46 -0.39 -6.18
N ILE A 63 -15.62 0.36 -6.91
CA ILE A 63 -14.19 0.53 -6.58
C ILE A 63 -14.02 1.30 -5.28
N TRP A 64 -14.67 2.46 -5.14
CA TRP A 64 -14.54 3.25 -3.92
C TRP A 64 -15.11 2.55 -2.67
N PRO A 65 -16.32 1.97 -2.71
CA PRO A 65 -16.80 1.15 -1.59
C PRO A 65 -15.88 -0.01 -1.22
N ALA A 66 -15.30 -0.71 -2.21
CA ALA A 66 -14.32 -1.78 -1.96
C ALA A 66 -13.01 -1.23 -1.36
N THR A 67 -12.58 -0.04 -1.76
CA THR A 67 -11.43 0.65 -1.16
C THR A 67 -11.67 0.93 0.32
N LEU A 68 -12.82 1.51 0.66
CA LEU A 68 -13.18 1.79 2.06
C LEU A 68 -13.26 0.50 2.90
N ALA A 69 -13.84 -0.57 2.34
CA ALA A 69 -13.88 -1.87 2.99
C ALA A 69 -12.47 -2.44 3.23
N SER A 70 -11.58 -2.32 2.24
CA SER A 70 -10.18 -2.72 2.36
C SER A 70 -9.45 -1.93 3.46
N VAL A 71 -9.60 -0.61 3.48
CA VAL A 71 -9.00 0.26 4.50
C VAL A 71 -9.53 -0.09 5.90
N ASN A 72 -10.84 -0.30 6.04
CA ASN A 72 -11.45 -0.65 7.31
C ASN A 72 -10.97 -2.02 7.84
N ALA A 73 -10.69 -2.97 6.95
CA ALA A 73 -10.17 -4.29 7.34
C ALA A 73 -8.80 -4.19 8.03
N HIS A 74 -8.00 -3.14 7.77
CA HIS A 74 -6.73 -2.91 8.46
C HIS A 74 -6.85 -2.76 9.97
N LYS A 75 -8.02 -2.31 10.48
CA LYS A 75 -8.25 -2.14 11.93
C LYS A 75 -8.12 -3.45 12.71
N SER A 76 -8.37 -4.59 12.06
CA SER A 76 -8.31 -5.91 12.67
C SER A 76 -7.04 -6.70 12.33
N LEU A 77 -6.19 -6.18 11.45
CA LEU A 77 -4.94 -6.85 11.06
C LEU A 77 -3.80 -6.51 12.03
N PRO A 78 -2.82 -7.42 12.19
CA PRO A 78 -1.61 -7.12 12.97
C PRO A 78 -0.84 -5.94 12.39
N HIS A 79 -0.36 -5.05 13.24
CA HIS A 79 0.28 -3.81 12.86
C HIS A 79 1.81 -3.89 12.88
N THR A 80 2.41 -3.10 12.04
CA THR A 80 3.81 -2.70 12.02
C THR A 80 3.93 -1.24 11.60
N VAL A 81 5.13 -0.69 11.55
CA VAL A 81 5.37 0.59 10.86
C VAL A 81 5.32 0.35 9.36
N VAL A 82 4.55 1.15 8.66
CA VAL A 82 4.51 1.19 7.19
C VAL A 82 4.89 2.57 6.68
N HIS A 83 5.59 2.62 5.57
CA HIS A 83 5.98 3.87 4.93
C HIS A 83 4.81 4.56 4.23
N SER A 84 3.91 3.75 3.68
CA SER A 84 2.66 4.13 3.00
C SER A 84 2.79 4.86 1.67
N ASP A 85 3.99 5.28 1.27
CA ASP A 85 4.23 5.95 -0.02
C ASP A 85 5.48 5.41 -0.72
N VAL A 86 5.51 4.12 -1.00
CA VAL A 86 6.67 3.35 -1.47
C VAL A 86 6.84 3.31 -3.00
N HIS A 87 6.40 4.35 -3.73
CA HIS A 87 6.62 4.42 -5.17
C HIS A 87 8.12 4.66 -5.51
N LEU A 88 8.52 4.37 -6.77
CA LEU A 88 9.94 4.37 -7.19
C LEU A 88 10.70 5.67 -6.90
N LYS A 89 10.06 6.83 -6.96
CA LYS A 89 10.73 8.12 -6.72
C LYS A 89 11.21 8.30 -5.29
N ASN A 90 10.65 7.53 -4.34
CA ASN A 90 11.05 7.57 -2.93
C ASN A 90 12.17 6.58 -2.59
N TRP A 91 12.63 5.80 -3.58
CA TRP A 91 13.77 4.91 -3.40
C TRP A 91 15.06 5.54 -3.87
N TYR A 92 16.13 5.31 -3.12
CA TYR A 92 17.49 5.69 -3.51
C TYR A 92 18.46 4.53 -3.29
N ILE A 93 19.58 4.58 -3.99
CA ILE A 93 20.67 3.62 -3.83
C ILE A 93 21.82 4.32 -3.11
N THR A 94 22.27 3.75 -2.00
CA THR A 94 23.43 4.24 -1.25
C THR A 94 24.74 3.96 -1.98
N ALA A 95 25.82 4.62 -1.59
CA ALA A 95 27.17 4.35 -2.12
C ALA A 95 27.56 2.86 -2.00
N ASN A 96 27.09 2.17 -0.96
CA ASN A 96 27.33 0.75 -0.74
C ASN A 96 26.31 -0.16 -1.46
N LYS A 97 25.57 0.37 -2.44
CA LYS A 97 24.56 -0.34 -3.25
C LYS A 97 23.39 -0.93 -2.45
N HIS A 98 23.11 -0.39 -1.27
CA HIS A 98 21.89 -0.72 -0.53
C HIS A 98 20.75 0.19 -0.94
N MET A 99 19.52 -0.37 -0.95
CA MET A 99 18.31 0.40 -1.17
C MET A 99 17.90 1.12 0.12
N GLY A 100 17.55 2.40 0.00
CA GLY A 100 16.98 3.20 1.07
C GLY A 100 15.65 3.83 0.62
N LEU A 101 14.87 4.29 1.59
CA LEU A 101 13.62 5.02 1.39
C LEU A 101 13.77 6.43 1.92
N SER A 102 13.27 7.40 1.17
CA SER A 102 13.11 8.81 1.55
C SER A 102 11.63 9.15 1.65
N ASP A 103 11.31 10.38 2.06
CA ASP A 103 9.95 10.91 2.12
C ASP A 103 9.01 10.11 3.04
N TRP A 104 9.29 10.18 4.33
CA TRP A 104 8.56 9.48 5.39
C TRP A 104 7.31 10.20 5.89
N GLN A 105 6.84 11.24 5.18
CA GLN A 105 5.69 12.05 5.59
C GLN A 105 4.38 11.26 5.73
N CYS A 106 4.24 10.16 4.99
CA CYS A 106 3.06 9.28 5.03
C CYS A 106 3.22 8.11 6.01
N MET A 107 4.31 8.08 6.80
CA MET A 107 4.56 6.99 7.73
C MET A 107 3.43 6.84 8.74
N CYS A 108 2.93 5.62 8.89
CA CYS A 108 1.86 5.30 9.81
C CYS A 108 1.99 3.87 10.36
N VAL A 109 1.05 3.48 11.19
CA VAL A 109 0.95 2.13 11.75
C VAL A 109 -0.09 1.34 10.96
N GLY A 110 0.28 0.20 10.38
CA GLY A 110 -0.64 -0.61 9.59
C GLY A 110 -0.12 -2.02 9.31
N HIS A 111 -0.84 -2.73 8.45
CA HIS A 111 -0.42 -4.05 8.01
C HIS A 111 0.62 -3.94 6.88
N TRP A 112 1.66 -4.76 6.94
CA TRP A 112 2.75 -4.78 5.95
C TRP A 112 2.28 -4.98 4.49
N GLY A 113 1.12 -5.60 4.28
CA GLY A 113 0.50 -5.78 2.96
C GLY A 113 0.25 -4.46 2.23
N ARG A 114 0.09 -3.34 2.95
CA ARG A 114 -0.07 -1.99 2.39
C ARG A 114 1.12 -1.61 1.50
N ASP A 115 2.32 -1.65 2.06
CA ASP A 115 3.52 -1.27 1.33
C ASP A 115 3.89 -2.29 0.25
N LEU A 116 3.71 -3.59 0.55
CA LEU A 116 3.98 -4.64 -0.42
C LEU A 116 3.11 -4.51 -1.68
N ALA A 117 1.80 -4.28 -1.50
CA ALA A 117 0.89 -4.10 -2.63
C ALA A 117 1.22 -2.82 -3.42
N TYR A 118 1.54 -1.74 -2.71
CA TYR A 118 1.83 -0.47 -3.35
C TYR A 118 3.12 -0.53 -4.16
N VAL A 119 4.23 -1.01 -3.59
CA VAL A 119 5.50 -1.09 -4.32
C VAL A 119 5.42 -2.02 -5.54
N LEU A 120 4.83 -3.20 -5.40
CA LEU A 120 4.73 -4.15 -6.52
C LEU A 120 3.82 -3.65 -7.64
N SER A 121 2.71 -2.98 -7.30
CA SER A 121 1.76 -2.48 -8.31
C SER A 121 2.24 -1.23 -9.04
N THR A 122 3.10 -0.41 -8.42
CA THR A 122 3.49 0.89 -8.97
C THR A 122 4.93 0.96 -9.48
N SER A 123 5.77 -0.02 -9.13
CA SER A 123 7.20 0.00 -9.45
C SER A 123 7.61 -0.96 -10.57
N LEU A 124 6.72 -1.80 -11.05
CA LEU A 124 7.00 -2.80 -12.07
C LEU A 124 6.15 -2.56 -13.31
N ALA A 125 6.72 -2.78 -14.49
CA ALA A 125 5.95 -2.89 -15.71
C ALA A 125 4.92 -4.02 -15.61
N ILE A 126 3.79 -3.91 -16.30
CA ILE A 126 2.67 -4.86 -16.16
C ILE A 126 3.10 -6.32 -16.44
N GLY A 127 3.95 -6.52 -17.46
CA GLY A 127 4.47 -7.84 -17.83
C GLY A 127 5.35 -8.43 -16.72
N ASP A 128 6.28 -7.63 -16.21
CA ASP A 128 7.21 -8.03 -15.15
C ASP A 128 6.48 -8.29 -13.85
N ARG A 129 5.52 -7.44 -13.47
CA ARG A 129 4.70 -7.66 -12.30
C ARG A 129 3.96 -9.01 -12.37
N ARG A 130 3.32 -9.29 -13.50
CA ARG A 130 2.60 -10.57 -13.69
C ARG A 130 3.51 -11.78 -13.65
N ALA A 131 4.74 -11.65 -14.13
CA ALA A 131 5.72 -12.72 -14.14
C ALA A 131 6.33 -12.96 -12.76
N TRP A 132 6.58 -11.90 -11.96
CA TRP A 132 7.43 -11.98 -10.77
C TRP A 132 6.70 -11.75 -9.45
N GLU A 133 5.46 -11.23 -9.43
CA GLU A 133 4.79 -10.83 -8.19
C GLU A 133 4.69 -11.96 -7.16
N LYS A 134 4.48 -13.19 -7.59
CA LYS A 134 4.39 -14.34 -6.66
C LYS A 134 5.75 -14.66 -6.02
N ASP A 135 6.81 -14.67 -6.81
CA ASP A 135 8.16 -14.97 -6.34
C ASP A 135 8.68 -13.83 -5.44
N LEU A 136 8.36 -12.58 -5.81
CA LEU A 136 8.71 -11.41 -4.99
C LEU A 136 7.97 -11.42 -3.65
N ILE A 137 6.71 -11.83 -3.61
CA ILE A 137 5.96 -11.99 -2.36
C ILE A 137 6.57 -13.11 -1.51
N GLN A 138 6.92 -14.26 -2.09
CA GLN A 138 7.59 -15.35 -1.36
C GLN A 138 8.93 -14.90 -0.78
N TYR A 139 9.74 -14.20 -1.59
CA TYR A 139 11.00 -13.64 -1.14
C TYR A 139 10.80 -12.64 0.01
N TYR A 140 9.83 -11.73 -0.13
CA TYR A 140 9.47 -10.78 0.90
C TYR A 140 9.06 -11.48 2.21
N LEU A 141 8.24 -12.52 2.17
CA LEU A 141 7.81 -13.27 3.35
C LEU A 141 8.97 -13.95 4.07
N LYS A 142 9.90 -14.53 3.31
CA LYS A 142 11.14 -15.10 3.86
C LYS A 142 11.94 -14.05 4.62
N GLU A 143 12.15 -12.88 4.02
CA GLU A 143 12.87 -11.78 4.63
C GLU A 143 12.10 -11.17 5.82
N LEU A 144 10.77 -11.08 5.74
CA LEU A 144 9.92 -10.60 6.82
C LEU A 144 10.09 -11.47 8.07
N LYS A 145 9.97 -12.79 7.91
CA LYS A 145 10.18 -13.77 8.99
C LYS A 145 11.59 -13.69 9.58
N ALA A 146 12.61 -13.60 8.73
CA ALA A 146 14.01 -13.51 9.15
C ALA A 146 14.32 -12.24 9.96
N ASN A 147 13.49 -11.20 9.85
CA ASN A 147 13.67 -9.93 10.55
C ASN A 147 12.64 -9.70 11.69
N GLY A 148 12.00 -10.75 12.21
CA GLY A 148 11.12 -10.68 13.37
C GLY A 148 9.63 -10.56 13.04
N GLY A 149 9.26 -10.59 11.77
CA GLY A 149 7.86 -10.62 11.33
C GLY A 149 7.24 -12.02 11.41
N PRO A 150 5.96 -12.15 11.04
CA PRO A 150 5.22 -13.41 11.15
C PRO A 150 5.67 -14.44 10.08
N ASP A 151 5.45 -15.70 10.40
CA ASP A 151 5.49 -16.80 9.42
C ASP A 151 4.12 -16.89 8.74
N THR A 152 3.93 -16.10 7.68
CA THR A 152 2.64 -16.00 7.00
C THR A 152 2.58 -16.98 5.84
N PRO A 153 1.57 -17.86 5.76
CA PRO A 153 1.35 -18.72 4.60
C PRO A 153 1.16 -17.90 3.32
N PHE A 154 1.71 -18.38 2.20
CA PHE A 154 1.62 -17.64 0.92
C PHE A 154 0.17 -17.30 0.52
N GLY A 155 -0.77 -18.22 0.75
CA GLY A 155 -2.19 -18.00 0.43
C GLY A 155 -2.77 -16.80 1.16
N ASP A 156 -2.45 -16.63 2.44
CA ASP A 156 -2.89 -15.49 3.26
C ASP A 156 -2.22 -14.20 2.80
N ALA A 157 -0.90 -14.26 2.55
CA ALA A 157 -0.15 -13.12 2.04
C ALA A 157 -0.66 -12.67 0.66
N TRP A 158 -1.03 -13.60 -0.20
CA TRP A 158 -1.65 -13.31 -1.50
C TRP A 158 -2.99 -12.60 -1.35
N ASN A 159 -3.81 -13.00 -0.37
CA ASN A 159 -5.07 -12.33 -0.07
C ASN A 159 -4.84 -10.92 0.48
N TYR A 160 -3.88 -10.73 1.41
CA TYR A 160 -3.49 -9.41 1.90
C TYR A 160 -2.98 -8.51 0.77
N TYR A 161 -2.12 -9.03 -0.10
CA TYR A 161 -1.63 -8.31 -1.27
C TYR A 161 -2.78 -7.82 -2.15
N ARG A 162 -3.68 -8.71 -2.55
CA ARG A 162 -4.83 -8.37 -3.41
C ARG A 162 -5.78 -7.35 -2.76
N GLN A 163 -6.06 -7.52 -1.48
CA GLN A 163 -6.89 -6.59 -0.71
C GLN A 163 -6.28 -5.18 -0.71
N ASN A 164 -4.99 -5.08 -0.52
CA ASN A 164 -4.29 -3.79 -0.44
C ASN A 164 -4.09 -3.09 -1.79
N LEU A 165 -4.32 -3.77 -2.92
CA LEU A 165 -4.31 -3.13 -4.24
C LEU A 165 -5.37 -2.02 -4.37
N PHE A 166 -6.49 -2.11 -3.66
CA PHE A 166 -7.50 -1.04 -3.64
C PHE A 166 -6.94 0.26 -3.06
N GLY A 167 -6.20 0.18 -1.96
CA GLY A 167 -5.53 1.34 -1.37
C GLY A 167 -4.45 1.93 -2.29
N ALA A 168 -3.70 1.08 -3.00
CA ALA A 168 -2.72 1.54 -3.98
C ALA A 168 -3.40 2.25 -5.17
N LEU A 169 -4.47 1.69 -5.70
CA LEU A 169 -5.26 2.29 -6.78
C LEU A 169 -5.81 3.65 -6.36
N ALA A 170 -6.45 3.73 -5.20
CA ALA A 170 -7.03 4.97 -4.69
C ALA A 170 -5.99 6.08 -4.47
N TRP A 171 -4.73 5.73 -4.20
CA TRP A 171 -3.65 6.70 -4.00
C TRP A 171 -3.17 7.34 -5.31
N TRP A 172 -3.33 6.63 -6.44
CA TRP A 172 -2.89 7.11 -7.75
C TRP A 172 -4.00 7.74 -8.59
N THR A 173 -5.24 7.30 -8.44
CA THR A 173 -6.33 7.80 -9.29
C THR A 173 -6.63 9.30 -9.13
N PRO A 174 -6.50 9.94 -7.95
CA PRO A 174 -6.70 11.38 -7.82
C PRO A 174 -5.78 12.22 -8.69
N VAL A 175 -4.54 11.76 -8.94
CA VAL A 175 -3.59 12.50 -9.81
C VAL A 175 -3.99 12.51 -11.27
N LEU A 176 -4.96 11.68 -11.66
CA LEU A 176 -5.55 11.62 -13.00
C LEU A 176 -6.83 12.46 -13.10
N SER A 177 -7.33 12.97 -11.98
CA SER A 177 -8.47 13.89 -11.97
C SER A 177 -8.07 15.24 -12.57
N PRO A 178 -8.89 15.84 -13.45
CA PRO A 178 -8.67 17.20 -13.89
C PRO A 178 -8.58 18.15 -12.69
N ASN A 179 -7.68 19.12 -12.75
CA ASN A 179 -7.67 20.19 -11.76
C ASN A 179 -9.05 20.88 -11.76
N PRO A 180 -9.65 21.11 -10.59
CA PRO A 180 -10.80 22.01 -10.54
C PRO A 180 -10.36 23.39 -11.02
N ASP A 181 -11.07 23.91 -12.04
CA ASP A 181 -10.89 25.30 -12.53
C ASP A 181 -11.21 26.32 -11.44
#